data_929d702dcd923fa8ecdd46037f661c10
#
_entry.id   929d702dcd923fa8ecdd46037f661c10
#
_cell.length_a   1.000
_cell.length_b   1.000
_cell.length_c   1.000
_cell.angle_alpha   90.00
_cell.angle_beta   90.00
_cell.angle_gamma   90.00
#
_symmetry.space_group_name_H-M   'P 1'
#
loop_
_entity.id
_entity.type
_entity.pdbx_description
1 polymer ?
#
loop_
_entity_poly.entity_id
_entity_poly.type
_entity_poly.pdbx_seq_one_letter_code
_entity_poly.pdbx_strand_id
1 'polypeptide(L)'
;MRIGIFSDVHANIEALNAVVDAFKSERIDKYVCIGDVVGYGASPNECCDVIRKVAAFTILGNHDAAVAGRMDYSYYYDAARQALDLHARQLTPQNMEWLKGLPYEVREGDLTFCHGSPINLEEFEYIFSVEQASRCLEIWDELGVVTFIGHSHLCKSFALTRDEVFEVVATKFVIRPEHKYIISVGSVGQPRDYDNRASYTIYDTDERTFEFKRVAYDIDGAAQKIFAADLERNFGNRLFLGV
;
A
#
# COMPACT_ATOMS: atom_id res chain seq x y z
N MET A 1 -2.37 -17.92 -12.01
CA MET A 1 -3.31 -16.82 -11.63
C MET A 1 -2.50 -15.53 -11.49
N ARG A 2 -3.02 -14.42 -12.06
CA ARG A 2 -2.36 -13.11 -11.97
C ARG A 2 -3.04 -12.22 -10.94
N ILE A 3 -2.28 -11.76 -9.96
CA ILE A 3 -2.77 -10.92 -8.86
C ILE A 3 -2.26 -9.51 -9.07
N GLY A 4 -3.16 -8.53 -9.14
CA GLY A 4 -2.85 -7.11 -9.11
C GLY A 4 -2.86 -6.62 -7.67
N ILE A 5 -1.73 -6.10 -7.18
CA ILE A 5 -1.53 -5.69 -5.80
C ILE A 5 -1.21 -4.21 -5.78
N PHE A 6 -1.88 -3.46 -4.91
CA PHE A 6 -1.67 -2.03 -4.74
C PHE A 6 -1.87 -1.60 -3.28
N SER A 7 -1.29 -0.47 -2.90
CA SER A 7 -1.26 0.03 -1.54
C SER A 7 -1.22 1.56 -1.50
N ASP A 8 -1.42 2.11 -0.32
CA ASP A 8 -1.13 3.53 -0.01
C ASP A 8 -1.82 4.47 -1.00
N VAL A 9 -3.15 4.29 -1.11
CA VAL A 9 -4.03 5.05 -2.01
C VAL A 9 -4.23 6.47 -1.52
N HIS A 10 -4.27 6.64 -0.20
CA HIS A 10 -4.30 7.94 0.46
C HIS A 10 -5.32 8.91 -0.12
N ALA A 11 -6.56 8.46 -0.27
CA ALA A 11 -7.68 9.27 -0.76
C ALA A 11 -7.38 10.03 -2.08
N ASN A 12 -6.48 9.49 -2.93
CA ASN A 12 -6.15 10.00 -4.27
C ASN A 12 -6.92 9.23 -5.32
N ILE A 13 -8.12 9.68 -5.62
CA ILE A 13 -9.03 8.99 -6.56
C ILE A 13 -8.52 9.02 -8.00
N GLU A 14 -7.78 10.06 -8.40
CA GLU A 14 -7.20 10.20 -9.72
C GLU A 14 -6.17 9.09 -9.96
N ALA A 15 -5.27 8.88 -9.01
CA ALA A 15 -4.27 7.82 -9.07
C ALA A 15 -4.91 6.41 -8.99
N LEU A 16 -5.88 6.24 -8.11
CA LEU A 16 -6.59 4.95 -7.97
C LEU A 16 -7.30 4.56 -9.27
N ASN A 17 -8.03 5.49 -9.89
CA ASN A 17 -8.71 5.23 -11.16
C ASN A 17 -7.72 4.87 -12.27
N ALA A 18 -6.58 5.56 -12.35
CA ALA A 18 -5.53 5.24 -13.34
C ALA A 18 -4.98 3.82 -13.13
N VAL A 19 -4.75 3.38 -11.90
CA VAL A 19 -4.31 2.02 -11.59
C VAL A 19 -5.39 0.99 -11.94
N VAL A 20 -6.64 1.23 -11.57
CA VAL A 20 -7.77 0.33 -11.90
C VAL A 20 -7.94 0.20 -13.41
N ASP A 21 -7.77 1.28 -14.16
CA ASP A 21 -7.82 1.26 -15.63
C ASP A 21 -6.62 0.51 -16.23
N ALA A 22 -5.41 0.71 -15.68
CA ALA A 22 -4.22 -0.02 -16.11
C ALA A 22 -4.38 -1.53 -15.93
N PHE A 23 -4.96 -1.96 -14.82
CA PHE A 23 -5.23 -3.38 -14.56
C PHE A 23 -6.10 -4.05 -15.64
N LYS A 24 -7.03 -3.32 -16.27
CA LYS A 24 -7.91 -3.88 -17.33
C LYS A 24 -7.11 -4.41 -18.54
N SER A 25 -5.94 -3.80 -18.82
CA SER A 25 -5.05 -4.23 -19.90
C SER A 25 -4.14 -5.41 -19.52
N GLU A 26 -4.00 -5.71 -18.23
CA GLU A 26 -3.01 -6.66 -17.68
C GLU A 26 -3.55 -8.09 -17.47
N ARG A 27 -4.83 -8.35 -17.76
CA ARG A 27 -5.49 -9.65 -17.55
C ARG A 27 -5.32 -10.14 -16.10
N ILE A 28 -5.72 -9.30 -15.15
CA ILE A 28 -5.66 -9.60 -13.72
C ILE A 28 -6.87 -10.45 -13.33
N ASP A 29 -6.61 -11.56 -12.63
CA ASP A 29 -7.65 -12.46 -12.12
C ASP A 29 -8.18 -11.99 -10.76
N LYS A 30 -7.34 -11.30 -9.97
CA LYS A 30 -7.65 -10.91 -8.60
C LYS A 30 -6.98 -9.59 -8.25
N TYR A 31 -7.70 -8.67 -7.60
CA TYR A 31 -7.16 -7.41 -7.10
C TYR A 31 -7.06 -7.44 -5.58
N VAL A 32 -5.94 -6.94 -5.04
CA VAL A 32 -5.67 -6.87 -3.59
C VAL A 32 -5.19 -5.48 -3.23
N CYS A 33 -5.84 -4.86 -2.26
CA CYS A 33 -5.39 -3.61 -1.65
C CYS A 33 -4.76 -3.91 -0.29
N ILE A 34 -3.54 -3.46 -0.05
CA ILE A 34 -2.84 -3.73 1.20
C ILE A 34 -2.73 -2.51 2.12
N GLY A 35 -3.79 -1.70 2.14
CA GLY A 35 -4.04 -0.68 3.16
C GLY A 35 -3.73 0.74 2.75
N ASP A 36 -3.92 1.63 3.72
CA ASP A 36 -3.84 3.08 3.61
C ASP A 36 -4.70 3.63 2.47
N VAL A 37 -5.99 3.29 2.56
CA VAL A 37 -7.01 3.79 1.65
C VAL A 37 -7.24 5.28 1.87
N VAL A 38 -7.18 5.73 3.12
CA VAL A 38 -7.43 7.13 3.54
C VAL A 38 -6.14 7.85 3.97
N GLY A 39 -6.24 9.10 4.34
CA GLY A 39 -5.12 9.97 4.72
C GLY A 39 -4.63 10.83 3.55
N TYR A 40 -4.03 11.96 3.84
CA TYR A 40 -3.36 12.94 2.96
C TYR A 40 -4.20 13.55 1.83
N GLY A 41 -4.89 12.75 1.02
CA GLY A 41 -5.64 13.19 -0.16
C GLY A 41 -7.05 13.71 0.17
N ALA A 42 -7.85 13.99 -0.85
CA ALA A 42 -9.10 14.72 -0.68
C ALA A 42 -10.37 13.89 -0.99
N SER A 43 -10.25 12.62 -1.38
CA SER A 43 -11.37 11.80 -1.85
C SER A 43 -11.52 10.47 -1.07
N PRO A 44 -11.69 10.50 0.29
CA PRO A 44 -11.68 9.28 1.09
C PRO A 44 -12.86 8.34 0.79
N ASN A 45 -14.07 8.87 0.59
CA ASN A 45 -15.24 8.04 0.32
C ASN A 45 -15.18 7.40 -1.06
N GLU A 46 -14.81 8.17 -2.08
CA GLU A 46 -14.69 7.71 -3.45
C GLU A 46 -13.66 6.58 -3.56
N CYS A 47 -12.52 6.70 -2.86
CA CYS A 47 -11.51 5.65 -2.82
C CYS A 47 -12.03 4.39 -2.11
N CYS A 48 -12.67 4.53 -0.94
CA CYS A 48 -13.31 3.41 -0.26
C CYS A 48 -14.32 2.70 -1.17
N ASP A 49 -15.19 3.45 -1.85
CA ASP A 49 -16.25 2.90 -2.69
C ASP A 49 -15.69 2.15 -3.92
N VAL A 50 -14.62 2.66 -4.53
CA VAL A 50 -13.94 1.98 -5.64
C VAL A 50 -13.28 0.69 -5.15
N ILE A 51 -12.49 0.76 -4.08
CA ILE A 51 -11.74 -0.40 -3.56
C ILE A 51 -12.69 -1.52 -3.12
N ARG A 52 -13.78 -1.19 -2.43
CA ARG A 52 -14.81 -2.16 -2.01
C ARG A 52 -15.47 -2.88 -3.18
N LYS A 53 -15.49 -2.29 -4.36
CA LYS A 53 -16.06 -2.91 -5.58
C LYS A 53 -15.05 -3.78 -6.32
N VAL A 54 -13.76 -3.40 -6.30
CA VAL A 54 -12.75 -4.05 -7.16
C VAL A 54 -11.88 -5.05 -6.41
N ALA A 55 -11.52 -4.78 -5.15
CA ALA A 55 -10.61 -5.63 -4.39
C ALA A 55 -11.32 -6.87 -3.84
N ALA A 56 -10.69 -8.03 -4.01
CA ALA A 56 -11.15 -9.29 -3.41
C ALA A 56 -11.04 -9.25 -1.89
N PHE A 57 -10.01 -8.57 -1.38
CA PHE A 57 -9.86 -8.19 0.02
C PHE A 57 -8.99 -6.94 0.14
N THR A 58 -9.09 -6.31 1.31
CA THR A 58 -8.29 -5.13 1.69
C THR A 58 -7.70 -5.37 3.08
N ILE A 59 -6.43 -5.00 3.26
CA ILE A 59 -5.74 -5.01 4.54
C ILE A 59 -5.88 -3.65 5.22
N LEU A 60 -5.88 -3.60 6.53
CA LEU A 60 -5.89 -2.37 7.31
C LEU A 60 -4.52 -1.71 7.27
N GLY A 61 -4.43 -0.46 6.80
CA GLY A 61 -3.25 0.38 6.95
C GLY A 61 -3.28 1.20 8.24
N ASN A 62 -2.16 1.84 8.59
CA ASN A 62 -2.09 2.64 9.82
C ASN A 62 -2.98 3.90 9.76
N HIS A 63 -3.12 4.54 8.60
CA HIS A 63 -4.07 5.65 8.42
C HIS A 63 -5.52 5.18 8.52
N ASP A 64 -5.82 4.00 7.98
CA ASP A 64 -7.15 3.39 8.10
C ASP A 64 -7.45 3.05 9.56
N ALA A 65 -6.48 2.47 10.28
CA ALA A 65 -6.58 2.14 11.70
C ALA A 65 -6.80 3.37 12.57
N ALA A 66 -6.07 4.46 12.30
CA ALA A 66 -6.23 5.74 12.98
C ALA A 66 -7.65 6.30 12.83
N VAL A 67 -8.14 6.41 11.58
CA VAL A 67 -9.48 6.93 11.28
C VAL A 67 -10.57 6.01 11.85
N ALA A 68 -10.36 4.69 11.83
CA ALA A 68 -11.29 3.70 12.38
C ALA A 68 -11.29 3.62 13.92
N GLY A 69 -10.41 4.38 14.60
CA GLY A 69 -10.28 4.36 16.07
C GLY A 69 -9.66 3.09 16.63
N ARG A 70 -8.85 2.39 15.82
CA ARG A 70 -8.14 1.15 16.16
C ARG A 70 -6.67 1.38 16.50
N MET A 71 -6.18 2.62 16.39
CA MET A 71 -4.81 3.02 16.66
C MET A 71 -4.77 4.42 17.26
N ASP A 72 -3.92 4.64 18.26
CA ASP A 72 -3.59 5.99 18.74
C ASP A 72 -2.62 6.66 17.75
N TYR A 73 -3.02 7.82 17.21
CA TYR A 73 -2.21 8.62 16.30
C TYR A 73 -1.86 9.99 16.87
N SER A 74 -1.98 10.17 18.17
CA SER A 74 -1.71 11.45 18.86
C SER A 74 -0.26 11.93 18.67
N TYR A 75 0.68 11.00 18.40
CA TYR A 75 2.08 11.24 18.13
C TYR A 75 2.42 11.61 16.67
N TYR A 76 1.43 11.52 15.75
CA TYR A 76 1.63 11.97 14.37
C TYR A 76 1.83 13.48 14.31
N TYR A 77 2.57 13.96 13.30
CA TYR A 77 2.71 15.40 13.08
C TYR A 77 1.36 16.05 12.73
N ASP A 78 1.22 17.33 13.08
CA ASP A 78 -0.06 18.03 13.09
C ASP A 78 -0.86 17.93 11.79
N ALA A 79 -0.20 18.11 10.64
CA ALA A 79 -0.89 18.05 9.36
C ALA A 79 -1.46 16.64 9.05
N ALA A 80 -0.74 15.57 9.43
CA ALA A 80 -1.25 14.22 9.27
C ALA A 80 -2.48 13.98 10.17
N ARG A 81 -2.42 14.42 11.44
CA ARG A 81 -3.56 14.33 12.36
C ARG A 81 -4.77 15.08 11.82
N GLN A 82 -4.58 16.31 11.34
CA GLN A 82 -5.66 17.11 10.76
C GLN A 82 -6.35 16.43 9.57
N ALA A 83 -5.56 15.80 8.70
CA ALA A 83 -6.10 15.03 7.56
C ALA A 83 -6.91 13.81 8.03
N LEU A 84 -6.41 13.06 9.02
CA LEU A 84 -7.11 11.91 9.59
C LEU A 84 -8.41 12.33 10.29
N ASP A 85 -8.37 13.40 11.08
CA ASP A 85 -9.55 13.97 11.74
C ASP A 85 -10.60 14.47 10.74
N LEU A 86 -10.15 15.05 9.62
CA LEU A 86 -11.05 15.46 8.53
C LEU A 86 -11.72 14.24 7.92
N HIS A 87 -10.95 13.19 7.57
CA HIS A 87 -11.48 11.97 6.99
C HIS A 87 -12.44 11.24 7.95
N ALA A 88 -12.12 11.19 9.24
CA ALA A 88 -13.02 10.61 10.25
C ALA A 88 -14.40 11.27 10.27
N ARG A 89 -14.46 12.60 10.01
CA ARG A 89 -15.71 13.36 9.90
C ARG A 89 -16.42 13.22 8.54
N GLN A 90 -15.67 12.99 7.46
CA GLN A 90 -16.19 12.94 6.09
C GLN A 90 -16.68 11.55 5.68
N LEU A 91 -16.10 10.50 6.23
CA LEU A 91 -16.45 9.13 5.87
C LEU A 91 -17.93 8.84 6.15
N THR A 92 -18.58 8.22 5.17
CA THR A 92 -19.92 7.70 5.37
C THR A 92 -19.91 6.61 6.45
N PRO A 93 -21.02 6.41 7.19
CA PRO A 93 -21.11 5.32 8.16
C PRO A 93 -20.74 3.95 7.57
N GLN A 94 -21.11 3.70 6.31
CA GLN A 94 -20.82 2.46 5.62
C GLN A 94 -19.32 2.27 5.38
N ASN A 95 -18.59 3.31 4.96
CA ASN A 95 -17.15 3.26 4.72
C ASN A 95 -16.39 3.18 6.04
N MET A 96 -16.85 3.89 7.09
CA MET A 96 -16.27 3.76 8.42
C MET A 96 -16.39 2.34 8.97
N GLU A 97 -17.57 1.71 8.90
CA GLU A 97 -17.75 0.33 9.37
C GLU A 97 -16.93 -0.67 8.56
N TRP A 98 -16.76 -0.42 7.25
CA TRP A 98 -15.89 -1.25 6.42
C TRP A 98 -14.41 -1.14 6.85
N LEU A 99 -13.89 0.07 7.09
CA LEU A 99 -12.51 0.26 7.59
C LEU A 99 -12.30 -0.42 8.94
N LYS A 100 -13.27 -0.30 9.87
CA LYS A 100 -13.21 -0.98 11.18
C LYS A 100 -13.12 -2.50 11.09
N GLY A 101 -13.69 -3.08 10.04
CA GLY A 101 -13.72 -4.53 9.81
C GLY A 101 -12.49 -5.08 9.09
N LEU A 102 -11.56 -4.25 8.62
CA LEU A 102 -10.40 -4.71 7.84
C LEU A 102 -9.43 -5.53 8.72
N PRO A 103 -8.87 -6.63 8.18
CA PRO A 103 -7.85 -7.43 8.88
C PRO A 103 -6.48 -6.76 8.80
N TYR A 104 -5.60 -7.06 9.75
CA TYR A 104 -4.20 -6.65 9.71
C TYR A 104 -3.37 -7.51 8.73
N GLU A 105 -3.79 -8.75 8.50
CA GLU A 105 -3.09 -9.70 7.64
C GLU A 105 -4.11 -10.62 6.94
N VAL A 106 -3.78 -11.01 5.70
CA VAL A 106 -4.42 -12.14 5.01
C VAL A 106 -3.34 -13.06 4.48
N ARG A 107 -3.54 -14.37 4.63
CA ARG A 107 -2.66 -15.42 4.09
C ARG A 107 -3.41 -16.26 3.07
N GLU A 108 -2.80 -16.48 1.91
CA GLU A 108 -3.32 -17.33 0.84
C GLU A 108 -2.22 -18.25 0.30
N GLY A 109 -2.24 -19.50 0.72
CA GLY A 109 -1.17 -20.46 0.40
C GLY A 109 0.18 -19.95 0.91
N ASP A 110 1.12 -19.76 0.00
CA ASP A 110 2.47 -19.28 0.29
C ASP A 110 2.60 -17.74 0.29
N LEU A 111 1.49 -17.03 0.13
CA LEU A 111 1.47 -15.56 0.08
C LEU A 111 0.94 -14.98 1.38
N THR A 112 1.62 -13.95 1.86
CA THR A 112 1.19 -13.13 3.01
C THR A 112 1.01 -11.69 2.56
N PHE A 113 -0.06 -11.05 3.02
CA PHE A 113 -0.38 -9.66 2.75
C PHE A 113 -0.58 -8.94 4.08
N CYS A 114 0.23 -7.92 4.36
CA CYS A 114 0.09 -7.03 5.51
C CYS A 114 0.52 -5.62 5.12
N HIS A 115 0.21 -4.62 5.93
CA HIS A 115 0.50 -3.23 5.55
C HIS A 115 1.95 -2.85 5.84
N GLY A 116 2.42 -3.05 7.06
CA GLY A 116 3.80 -2.84 7.50
C GLY A 116 4.57 -4.15 7.62
N SER A 117 5.48 -4.23 8.60
CA SER A 117 6.21 -5.44 8.96
C SER A 117 5.23 -6.57 9.33
N PRO A 118 5.52 -7.84 8.93
CA PRO A 118 4.77 -9.00 9.40
C PRO A 118 5.02 -9.33 10.89
N ILE A 119 5.93 -8.60 11.55
CA ILE A 119 6.17 -8.67 12.99
C ILE A 119 5.35 -7.58 13.67
N ASN A 120 4.60 -7.91 14.72
CA ASN A 120 3.78 -6.95 15.47
C ASN A 120 2.88 -6.11 14.53
N LEU A 121 2.00 -6.77 13.80
CA LEU A 121 1.18 -6.19 12.73
C LEU A 121 0.50 -4.85 13.09
N GLU A 122 0.12 -4.67 14.37
CA GLU A 122 -0.56 -3.47 14.87
C GLU A 122 0.37 -2.26 15.04
N GLU A 123 1.70 -2.47 15.06
CA GLU A 123 2.69 -1.42 15.19
C GLU A 123 3.05 -0.79 13.83
N PHE A 124 2.71 -1.45 12.73
CA PHE A 124 2.99 -0.98 11.37
C PHE A 124 4.46 -0.56 11.16
N GLU A 125 5.41 -1.35 11.68
CA GLU A 125 6.83 -1.02 11.53
C GLU A 125 7.23 -0.98 10.04
N TYR A 126 8.11 -0.03 9.71
CA TYR A 126 8.63 0.12 8.36
C TYR A 126 9.62 -0.97 7.97
N ILE A 127 9.57 -1.41 6.69
CA ILE A 127 10.63 -2.19 6.06
C ILE A 127 11.02 -1.51 4.74
N PHE A 128 12.15 -0.83 4.72
CA PHE A 128 12.74 -0.20 3.52
C PHE A 128 14.26 -0.37 3.44
N SER A 129 14.89 -1.12 4.35
CA SER A 129 16.31 -1.44 4.38
C SER A 129 16.53 -2.92 4.65
N VAL A 130 17.73 -3.41 4.29
CA VAL A 130 18.17 -4.79 4.59
C VAL A 130 18.14 -5.06 6.10
N GLU A 131 18.56 -4.08 6.92
CA GLU A 131 18.56 -4.20 8.38
C GLU A 131 17.15 -4.46 8.93
N GLN A 132 16.15 -3.69 8.47
CA GLN A 132 14.76 -3.87 8.90
C GLN A 132 14.19 -5.21 8.39
N ALA A 133 14.47 -5.58 7.14
CA ALA A 133 14.04 -6.85 6.57
C ALA A 133 14.68 -8.05 7.29
N SER A 134 15.93 -7.90 7.80
CA SER A 134 16.63 -8.96 8.54
C SER A 134 15.96 -9.35 9.83
N ARG A 135 15.19 -8.46 10.47
CA ARG A 135 14.38 -8.80 11.66
C ARG A 135 13.35 -9.89 11.35
N CYS A 136 12.89 -9.98 10.11
CA CYS A 136 11.92 -11.01 9.72
C CYS A 136 12.52 -12.42 9.71
N LEU A 137 13.84 -12.59 9.83
CA LEU A 137 14.46 -13.90 10.02
C LEU A 137 14.07 -14.54 11.37
N GLU A 138 13.69 -13.74 12.38
CA GLU A 138 13.20 -14.21 13.67
C GLU A 138 11.89 -15.02 13.55
N ILE A 139 11.09 -14.71 12.53
CA ILE A 139 9.82 -15.40 12.24
C ILE A 139 9.87 -16.23 10.96
N TRP A 140 11.07 -16.68 10.55
CA TRP A 140 11.29 -17.38 9.28
C TRP A 140 10.26 -18.47 8.99
N ASP A 141 9.98 -19.31 9.95
CA ASP A 141 9.08 -20.46 9.73
C ASP A 141 7.60 -20.06 9.61
N GLU A 142 7.24 -18.84 10.06
CA GLU A 142 5.90 -18.26 9.95
C GLU A 142 5.70 -17.45 8.67
N LEU A 143 6.79 -16.96 8.04
CA LEU A 143 6.71 -16.21 6.78
C LEU A 143 6.20 -17.08 5.64
N GLY A 144 5.33 -16.53 4.80
CA GLY A 144 5.04 -17.07 3.49
C GLY A 144 6.27 -17.05 2.57
N VAL A 145 6.17 -17.67 1.40
CA VAL A 145 7.23 -17.56 0.37
C VAL A 145 7.36 -16.12 -0.11
N VAL A 146 6.24 -15.41 -0.25
CA VAL A 146 6.24 -13.98 -0.57
C VAL A 146 5.33 -13.24 0.41
N THR A 147 5.88 -12.22 1.07
CA THR A 147 5.14 -11.27 1.90
C THR A 147 5.08 -9.92 1.18
N PHE A 148 3.89 -9.50 0.79
CA PHE A 148 3.63 -8.19 0.19
C PHE A 148 3.30 -7.18 1.27
N ILE A 149 3.99 -6.03 1.23
CA ILE A 149 3.82 -4.91 2.18
C ILE A 149 3.66 -3.58 1.44
N GLY A 150 3.14 -2.57 2.12
CA GLY A 150 3.03 -1.17 1.69
C GLY A 150 3.81 -0.23 2.59
N HIS A 151 3.12 0.78 3.11
CA HIS A 151 3.50 1.69 4.19
C HIS A 151 4.71 2.60 3.91
N SER A 152 5.79 2.09 3.32
CA SER A 152 6.99 2.88 3.02
C SER A 152 6.84 3.79 1.80
N HIS A 153 5.85 3.54 0.94
CA HIS A 153 5.62 4.15 -0.37
C HIS A 153 6.78 3.96 -1.37
N LEU A 154 7.70 3.04 -1.08
CA LEU A 154 8.84 2.72 -1.93
C LEU A 154 8.64 1.38 -2.63
N CYS A 155 9.00 1.29 -3.90
CA CYS A 155 9.09 0.01 -4.60
C CYS A 155 10.40 -0.67 -4.23
N LYS A 156 10.36 -1.60 -3.27
CA LYS A 156 11.53 -2.32 -2.79
C LYS A 156 11.26 -3.80 -2.63
N SER A 157 12.29 -4.60 -2.88
CA SER A 157 12.23 -6.06 -2.73
C SER A 157 13.43 -6.58 -1.98
N PHE A 158 13.18 -7.51 -1.08
CA PHE A 158 14.21 -8.20 -0.31
C PHE A 158 14.05 -9.70 -0.49
N ALA A 159 15.16 -10.39 -0.81
CA ALA A 159 15.25 -11.84 -0.82
C ALA A 159 15.93 -12.29 0.47
N LEU A 160 15.34 -13.29 1.12
CA LEU A 160 15.80 -13.83 2.39
C LEU A 160 16.19 -15.30 2.22
N THR A 161 17.33 -15.67 2.77
CA THR A 161 17.69 -17.05 3.13
C THR A 161 17.49 -17.19 4.64
N ARG A 162 17.78 -18.38 5.22
CA ARG A 162 17.74 -18.51 6.69
C ARG A 162 18.78 -17.68 7.42
N ASP A 163 19.85 -17.28 6.75
CA ASP A 163 21.01 -16.65 7.38
C ASP A 163 21.23 -15.20 6.93
N GLU A 164 20.73 -14.83 5.75
CA GLU A 164 21.08 -13.56 5.10
C GLU A 164 19.87 -12.93 4.40
N VAL A 165 19.92 -11.61 4.26
CA VAL A 165 18.92 -10.80 3.52
C VAL A 165 19.64 -9.94 2.47
N PHE A 166 19.08 -9.90 1.27
CA PHE A 166 19.61 -9.14 0.14
C PHE A 166 18.54 -8.20 -0.41
N GLU A 167 18.89 -6.98 -0.75
CA GLU A 167 18.00 -6.12 -1.56
C GLU A 167 18.05 -6.59 -3.02
N VAL A 168 16.89 -6.81 -3.63
CA VAL A 168 16.74 -7.17 -5.03
C VAL A 168 16.47 -5.92 -5.84
N VAL A 169 17.50 -5.44 -6.57
CA VAL A 169 17.39 -4.25 -7.42
C VAL A 169 16.94 -4.66 -8.82
N ALA A 170 15.64 -4.90 -8.96
CA ALA A 170 15.01 -5.26 -10.24
C ALA A 170 13.53 -4.87 -10.22
N THR A 171 13.02 -4.44 -11.37
CA THR A 171 11.59 -4.14 -11.53
C THR A 171 10.76 -5.38 -11.84
N LYS A 172 11.42 -6.46 -12.30
CA LYS A 172 10.80 -7.76 -12.59
C LYS A 172 11.77 -8.87 -12.32
N PHE A 173 11.32 -9.93 -11.64
CA PHE A 173 12.12 -11.13 -11.39
C PHE A 173 11.26 -12.37 -11.12
N VAL A 174 11.89 -13.53 -11.13
CA VAL A 174 11.27 -14.82 -10.80
C VAL A 174 11.55 -15.15 -9.34
N ILE A 175 10.53 -15.53 -8.58
CA ILE A 175 10.66 -16.01 -7.21
C ILE A 175 11.34 -17.38 -7.21
N ARG A 176 12.46 -17.50 -6.49
CA ARG A 176 13.22 -18.76 -6.36
C ARG A 176 12.70 -19.56 -5.17
N PRO A 177 12.55 -20.89 -5.31
CA PRO A 177 11.92 -21.72 -4.27
C PRO A 177 12.73 -21.80 -2.96
N GLU A 178 14.04 -21.57 -3.02
CA GLU A 178 14.94 -21.60 -1.87
C GLU A 178 14.99 -20.29 -1.06
N HIS A 179 14.29 -19.25 -1.53
CA HIS A 179 14.23 -17.95 -0.86
C HIS A 179 12.82 -17.62 -0.41
N LYS A 180 12.72 -16.78 0.60
CA LYS A 180 11.51 -16.01 0.91
C LYS A 180 11.70 -14.56 0.47
N TYR A 181 10.61 -13.84 0.28
CA TYR A 181 10.66 -12.48 -0.23
C TYR A 181 9.77 -11.56 0.57
N ILE A 182 10.27 -10.35 0.85
CA ILE A 182 9.46 -9.22 1.34
C ILE A 182 9.45 -8.18 0.22
N ILE A 183 8.26 -7.80 -0.23
CA ILE A 183 8.06 -6.93 -1.39
C ILE A 183 7.17 -5.76 -0.98
N SER A 184 7.77 -4.57 -0.88
CA SER A 184 7.05 -3.32 -0.72
C SER A 184 6.58 -2.83 -2.08
N VAL A 185 5.25 -2.78 -2.28
CA VAL A 185 4.63 -2.58 -3.59
C VAL A 185 4.60 -1.11 -4.05
N GLY A 186 5.13 -0.21 -3.24
CA GLY A 186 5.07 1.23 -3.49
C GLY A 186 3.70 1.81 -3.16
N SER A 187 3.43 3.02 -3.64
CA SER A 187 2.20 3.75 -3.37
C SER A 187 1.45 4.12 -4.64
N VAL A 188 0.13 3.98 -4.59
CA VAL A 188 -0.78 4.50 -5.61
C VAL A 188 -0.87 6.01 -5.50
N GLY A 189 -1.21 6.51 -4.31
CA GLY A 189 -1.63 7.90 -4.11
C GLY A 189 -0.53 8.88 -3.80
N GLN A 190 0.61 8.41 -3.25
CA GLN A 190 1.72 9.27 -2.83
C GLN A 190 3.07 8.55 -2.91
N PRO A 191 3.59 8.21 -4.11
CA PRO A 191 4.93 7.62 -4.28
C PRO A 191 6.02 8.49 -3.66
N ARG A 192 7.07 7.84 -3.09
CA ARG A 192 8.19 8.52 -2.40
C ARG A 192 9.56 8.06 -2.89
N ASP A 193 9.65 7.57 -4.10
CA ASP A 193 10.87 7.06 -4.72
C ASP A 193 11.30 7.88 -5.96
N TYR A 194 10.92 9.17 -5.99
CA TYR A 194 11.20 10.14 -7.06
C TYR A 194 10.54 9.82 -8.41
N ASP A 195 9.62 8.85 -8.44
CA ASP A 195 8.75 8.59 -9.59
C ASP A 195 7.32 8.98 -9.20
N ASN A 196 6.81 10.08 -9.75
CA ASN A 196 5.49 10.62 -9.41
C ASN A 196 4.30 9.85 -10.02
N ARG A 197 4.58 8.80 -10.78
CA ARG A 197 3.54 7.92 -11.33
C ARG A 197 3.02 6.96 -10.27
N ALA A 198 1.72 6.69 -10.25
CA ALA A 198 1.12 5.72 -9.36
C ALA A 198 1.75 4.33 -9.53
N SER A 199 2.06 3.66 -8.41
CA SER A 199 2.65 2.32 -8.40
C SER A 199 1.60 1.26 -8.20
N TYR A 200 1.78 0.13 -8.89
CA TYR A 200 1.10 -1.12 -8.63
C TYR A 200 1.99 -2.31 -8.99
N THR A 201 1.63 -3.47 -8.51
CA THR A 201 2.43 -4.69 -8.66
C THR A 201 1.59 -5.79 -9.30
N ILE A 202 2.21 -6.59 -10.15
CA ILE A 202 1.61 -7.82 -10.69
C ILE A 202 2.43 -9.00 -10.19
N TYR A 203 1.75 -9.99 -9.60
CA TYR A 203 2.32 -11.27 -9.25
C TYR A 203 1.62 -12.39 -10.02
N ASP A 204 2.37 -13.16 -10.79
CA ASP A 204 1.86 -14.36 -11.48
C ASP A 204 2.24 -15.61 -10.68
N THR A 205 1.24 -16.30 -10.14
CA THR A 205 1.45 -17.47 -9.29
C THR A 205 1.96 -18.68 -10.07
N ASP A 206 1.61 -18.80 -11.36
CA ASP A 206 1.97 -19.94 -12.18
C ASP A 206 3.41 -19.83 -12.69
N GLU A 207 3.77 -18.64 -13.17
CA GLU A 207 5.13 -18.31 -13.61
C GLU A 207 6.05 -17.93 -12.43
N ARG A 208 5.47 -17.74 -11.23
CA ARG A 208 6.19 -17.23 -10.04
C ARG A 208 6.95 -15.94 -10.33
N THR A 209 6.39 -15.06 -11.16
CA THR A 209 7.00 -13.78 -11.54
C THR A 209 6.33 -12.63 -10.81
N PHE A 210 7.17 -11.69 -10.46
CA PHE A 210 6.78 -10.43 -9.83
C PHE A 210 7.22 -9.27 -10.72
N GLU A 211 6.39 -8.21 -10.82
CA GLU A 211 6.70 -7.02 -11.63
C GLU A 211 6.12 -5.75 -11.00
N PHE A 212 6.98 -4.73 -10.75
CA PHE A 212 6.54 -3.38 -10.46
C PHE A 212 6.08 -2.68 -11.73
N LYS A 213 4.95 -1.98 -11.64
CA LYS A 213 4.35 -1.20 -12.72
C LYS A 213 4.12 0.24 -12.28
N ARG A 214 4.11 1.14 -13.25
CA ARG A 214 3.82 2.56 -13.03
C ARG A 214 2.84 3.08 -14.07
N VAL A 215 1.90 3.92 -13.63
CA VAL A 215 0.95 4.58 -14.51
C VAL A 215 0.85 6.07 -14.17
N ALA A 216 0.86 6.92 -15.21
CA ALA A 216 0.62 8.35 -15.05
C ALA A 216 -0.85 8.60 -14.71
N TYR A 217 -1.11 9.63 -13.92
CA TYR A 217 -2.46 10.07 -13.55
C TYR A 217 -2.54 11.61 -13.55
N ASP A 218 -3.73 12.16 -13.33
CA ASP A 218 -3.95 13.60 -13.25
C ASP A 218 -3.47 14.14 -11.90
N ILE A 219 -2.17 14.44 -11.82
CA ILE A 219 -1.52 15.01 -10.62
C ILE A 219 -2.06 16.39 -10.30
N ASP A 220 -2.28 17.23 -11.33
CA ASP A 220 -2.82 18.58 -11.15
C ASP A 220 -4.22 18.54 -10.52
N GLY A 221 -5.09 17.68 -11.02
CA GLY A 221 -6.43 17.48 -10.47
C GLY A 221 -6.42 17.00 -9.02
N ALA A 222 -5.56 16.02 -8.71
CA ALA A 222 -5.40 15.52 -7.34
C ALA A 222 -4.88 16.61 -6.40
N ALA A 223 -3.84 17.36 -6.78
CA ALA A 223 -3.26 18.44 -5.99
C ALA A 223 -4.26 19.57 -5.75
N GLN A 224 -5.00 19.99 -6.79
CA GLN A 224 -6.03 21.03 -6.66
C GLN A 224 -7.14 20.63 -5.67
N LYS A 225 -7.57 19.37 -5.65
CA LYS A 225 -8.54 18.88 -4.67
C LYS A 225 -8.00 18.96 -3.23
N ILE A 226 -6.73 18.62 -3.02
CA ILE A 226 -6.06 18.75 -1.72
C ILE A 226 -6.07 20.23 -1.28
N PHE A 227 -5.69 21.15 -2.19
CA PHE A 227 -5.67 22.58 -1.89
C PHE A 227 -7.07 23.15 -1.61
N ALA A 228 -8.09 22.67 -2.31
CA ALA A 228 -9.49 23.08 -2.11
C ALA A 228 -10.12 22.50 -0.84
N ALA A 229 -9.61 21.37 -0.34
CA ALA A 229 -10.08 20.75 0.89
C ALA A 229 -9.45 21.32 2.16
N ASP A 230 -8.65 22.39 2.05
CA ASP A 230 -7.92 23.04 3.15
C ASP A 230 -6.98 22.05 3.91
N LEU A 231 -6.49 21.03 3.19
CA LEU A 231 -5.46 20.12 3.66
C LEU A 231 -4.08 20.77 3.52
N GLU A 232 -3.09 20.27 4.26
CA GLU A 232 -1.71 20.75 4.20
C GLU A 232 -1.20 20.76 2.73
N ARG A 233 -0.80 21.94 2.25
CA ARG A 233 -0.40 22.15 0.85
C ARG A 233 0.74 21.24 0.39
N ASN A 234 1.63 20.86 1.31
CA ASN A 234 2.72 19.95 0.98
C ASN A 234 2.22 18.57 0.54
N PHE A 235 1.03 18.11 0.95
CA PHE A 235 0.47 16.85 0.46
C PHE A 235 0.21 16.89 -1.06
N GLY A 236 -0.25 18.04 -1.57
CA GLY A 236 -0.42 18.26 -3.01
C GLY A 236 0.90 18.49 -3.74
N ASN A 237 1.80 19.33 -3.16
CA ASN A 237 3.07 19.66 -3.80
C ASN A 237 3.98 18.45 -4.02
N ARG A 238 4.05 17.55 -3.07
CA ARG A 238 4.91 16.34 -3.15
C ARG A 238 4.46 15.36 -4.22
N LEU A 239 3.19 15.38 -4.65
CA LEU A 239 2.70 14.54 -5.75
C LEU A 239 3.43 14.82 -7.06
N PHE A 240 3.83 16.06 -7.32
CA PHE A 240 4.59 16.42 -8.52
C PHE A 240 6.02 15.89 -8.49
N LEU A 241 6.57 15.67 -7.31
CA LEU A 241 7.97 15.29 -7.11
C LEU A 241 8.16 13.79 -6.87
N GLY A 242 7.11 13.09 -6.46
CA GLY A 242 7.21 11.69 -6.03
C GLY A 242 8.01 11.53 -4.72
N VAL A 243 7.75 12.39 -3.69
CA VAL A 243 8.48 12.43 -2.41
C VAL A 243 7.55 12.49 -1.21
#